data_30483637fd478b977948646ea1dc91a8
#
_entry.id   30483637fd478b977948646ea1dc91a8
#
_cell.length_a   1.000
_cell.length_b   1.000
_cell.length_c   1.000
_cell.angle_alpha   90.00
_cell.angle_beta   90.00
_cell.angle_gamma   90.00
#
_symmetry.space_group_name_H-M   'P 1'
#
loop_
_entity.id
_entity.type
_entity.pdbx_description
1 polymer ?
#
loop_
_entity_poly.entity_id
_entity_poly.type
_entity_poly.pdbx_seq_one_letter_code
_entity_poly.pdbx_strand_id
1 'polypeptide(L)'
;MTNIVTDINYGNKSLEFIDSRILDDKYRGSWSSQHNRYTMEKIVTILSLFNKYAPNKDLMIIRTADISKRPNNTPEEQTYAQFCNEAKAQAGIGTQDAMRKNLFVDLHRMGLIERYDKNKVPTNPLSKQIVKYVSLTDQGLKLIKAKTLLDKFFIFSKGVDQLLGGYIDVLLNLLRDIEYNLEKISVYEFMFFVSAIGTETTFNINTDKCVELIREYRNLSSIQKKSAIEQLKSKLKPKNYLGTKTDKRDFHNW
;
A
#
# COMPACT_ATOMS: atom_id res chain seq x y z
N MET A 1 23.70 -27.74 17.33
CA MET A 1 22.60 -27.01 16.66
C MET A 1 22.15 -27.89 15.52
N THR A 2 21.17 -28.71 15.76
CA THR A 2 20.61 -29.64 14.78
C THR A 2 19.87 -28.83 13.71
N ASN A 3 20.28 -28.96 12.48
CA ASN A 3 19.63 -28.40 11.32
C ASN A 3 18.21 -28.97 11.20
N ILE A 4 17.22 -28.26 11.69
CA ILE A 4 15.79 -28.57 11.52
C ILE A 4 15.35 -28.44 10.05
N VAL A 5 16.26 -28.01 9.18
CA VAL A 5 16.03 -27.76 7.75
C VAL A 5 15.98 -29.03 6.88
N THR A 6 16.37 -30.20 7.42
CA THR A 6 16.53 -31.41 6.60
C THR A 6 15.26 -32.29 6.48
N ASP A 7 14.18 -31.98 7.18
CA ASP A 7 12.92 -32.77 7.11
C ASP A 7 11.75 -32.04 6.41
N ILE A 8 12.01 -31.01 5.64
CA ILE A 8 11.00 -30.43 4.78
C ILE A 8 10.80 -31.40 3.62
N ASN A 9 9.63 -32.00 3.59
CA ASN A 9 9.21 -32.96 2.58
C ASN A 9 9.36 -32.33 1.18
N TYR A 10 10.49 -32.59 0.51
CA TYR A 10 10.71 -32.26 -0.89
C TYR A 10 9.65 -33.00 -1.70
N GLY A 11 8.65 -32.31 -2.17
CA GLY A 11 7.50 -32.85 -2.88
C GLY A 11 6.21 -32.05 -2.64
N ASN A 12 6.24 -31.08 -1.72
CA ASN A 12 5.12 -30.16 -1.56
C ASN A 12 5.41 -28.86 -2.32
N LYS A 13 4.70 -28.63 -3.42
CA LYS A 13 4.89 -27.48 -4.30
C LYS A 13 4.71 -26.15 -3.60
N SER A 14 3.86 -26.10 -2.56
CA SER A 14 3.64 -24.86 -1.81
C SER A 14 4.87 -24.46 -0.99
N LEU A 15 5.55 -25.41 -0.36
CA LEU A 15 6.79 -25.16 0.39
C LEU A 15 7.94 -24.80 -0.55
N GLU A 16 8.10 -25.50 -1.67
CA GLU A 16 9.09 -25.18 -2.69
C GLU A 16 8.91 -23.77 -3.23
N PHE A 17 7.66 -23.36 -3.48
CA PHE A 17 7.35 -22.01 -3.93
C PHE A 17 7.69 -20.96 -2.87
N ILE A 18 7.34 -21.19 -1.61
CA ILE A 18 7.68 -20.29 -0.49
C ILE A 18 9.20 -20.16 -0.37
N ASP A 19 9.92 -21.27 -0.37
CA ASP A 19 11.37 -21.27 -0.25
C ASP A 19 12.05 -20.53 -1.40
N SER A 20 11.60 -20.75 -2.62
CA SER A 20 12.12 -20.06 -3.80
C SER A 20 11.94 -18.54 -3.67
N ARG A 21 10.76 -18.07 -3.26
CA ARG A 21 10.50 -16.64 -3.04
C ARG A 21 11.40 -16.05 -1.95
N ILE A 22 11.62 -16.80 -0.87
CA ILE A 22 12.47 -16.38 0.25
C ILE A 22 13.95 -16.32 -0.18
N LEU A 23 14.44 -17.31 -0.92
CA LEU A 23 15.83 -17.37 -1.37
C LEU A 23 16.17 -16.23 -2.32
N ASP A 24 15.26 -15.87 -3.21
CA ASP A 24 15.47 -14.84 -4.22
C ASP A 24 15.25 -13.41 -3.70
N ASP A 25 14.90 -13.25 -2.42
CA ASP A 25 14.58 -11.93 -1.85
C ASP A 25 13.35 -11.24 -2.50
N LYS A 26 12.55 -11.99 -3.26
CA LYS A 26 11.40 -11.50 -4.04
C LYS A 26 10.05 -11.89 -3.43
N TYR A 27 10.03 -12.14 -2.16
CA TYR A 27 8.82 -12.39 -1.40
C TYR A 27 7.97 -11.13 -1.19
N ARG A 28 8.49 -9.96 -1.49
CA ARG A 28 7.71 -8.73 -1.51
C ARG A 28 6.91 -8.69 -2.79
N GLY A 29 5.62 -8.79 -2.67
CA GLY A 29 4.73 -8.44 -3.75
C GLY A 29 4.94 -6.97 -4.14
N SER A 30 4.45 -6.56 -5.30
CA SER A 30 4.46 -5.18 -5.82
C SER A 30 3.70 -4.15 -4.96
N TRP A 31 3.29 -4.51 -3.82
CA TRP A 31 2.22 -3.99 -2.98
C TRP A 31 2.67 -3.21 -1.78
N SER A 32 3.81 -2.63 -1.70
CA SER A 32 4.16 -1.87 -0.54
C SER A 32 3.66 -0.42 -0.64
N SER A 33 2.55 -0.16 -0.01
CA SER A 33 2.31 1.13 0.58
C SER A 33 2.99 1.14 1.95
N GLN A 34 4.21 1.62 2.02
CA GLN A 34 5.06 1.49 3.22
C GLN A 34 4.51 2.18 4.48
N HIS A 35 3.52 3.05 4.37
CA HIS A 35 3.13 3.95 5.47
C HIS A 35 1.63 4.13 5.66
N ASN A 36 0.76 3.38 4.99
CA ASN A 36 -0.64 3.70 4.93
C ASN A 36 -1.49 3.06 5.99
N ARG A 37 -1.65 3.82 7.02
CA ARG A 37 -2.63 3.59 8.08
C ARG A 37 -3.70 4.68 8.07
N TYR A 38 -4.08 5.14 6.90
CA TYR A 38 -5.10 6.16 6.79
C TYR A 38 -6.46 5.49 6.66
N THR A 39 -7.32 5.74 7.63
CA THR A 39 -8.72 5.31 7.52
C THR A 39 -9.45 6.17 6.47
N MET A 40 -10.58 5.66 5.99
CA MET A 40 -11.43 6.40 5.05
C MET A 40 -11.78 7.80 5.60
N GLU A 41 -12.09 7.89 6.89
CA GLU A 41 -12.45 9.16 7.55
C GLU A 41 -11.31 10.18 7.48
N LYS A 42 -10.07 9.74 7.73
CA LYS A 42 -8.89 10.62 7.63
C LYS A 42 -8.68 11.10 6.20
N ILE A 43 -8.84 10.22 5.22
CA ILE A 43 -8.73 10.59 3.80
C ILE A 43 -9.83 11.57 3.42
N VAL A 44 -11.08 11.33 3.78
CA VAL A 44 -12.18 12.25 3.53
C VAL A 44 -11.90 13.61 4.18
N THR A 45 -11.39 13.65 5.41
CA THR A 45 -10.99 14.89 6.09
C THR A 45 -9.94 15.65 5.29
N ILE A 46 -8.88 14.98 4.83
CA ILE A 46 -7.82 15.61 4.04
C ILE A 46 -8.35 16.15 2.71
N LEU A 47 -9.15 15.37 2.00
CA LEU A 47 -9.75 15.83 0.72
C LEU A 47 -10.71 17.01 0.94
N SER A 48 -11.44 17.04 2.06
CA SER A 48 -12.30 18.18 2.42
C SER A 48 -11.48 19.43 2.70
N LEU A 49 -10.32 19.30 3.34
CA LEU A 49 -9.38 20.40 3.53
C LEU A 49 -8.79 20.88 2.19
N PHE A 50 -8.49 19.99 1.24
CA PHE A 50 -8.13 20.40 -0.12
C PHE A 50 -9.20 21.28 -0.74
N ASN A 51 -10.47 20.87 -0.67
CA ASN A 51 -11.58 21.65 -1.22
C ASN A 51 -11.76 23.00 -0.50
N LYS A 52 -11.44 23.07 0.80
CA LYS A 52 -11.47 24.33 1.59
C LYS A 52 -10.37 25.30 1.16
N TYR A 53 -9.14 24.82 1.07
CA TYR A 53 -7.95 25.68 0.85
C TYR A 53 -7.66 25.97 -0.63
N ALA A 54 -8.09 25.10 -1.52
CA ALA A 54 -7.90 25.23 -2.95
C ALA A 54 -9.17 24.82 -3.73
N PRO A 55 -10.30 25.52 -3.54
CA PRO A 55 -11.56 25.19 -4.20
C PRO A 55 -11.41 25.37 -5.71
N ASN A 56 -11.54 24.28 -6.48
CA ASN A 56 -11.38 24.25 -7.93
C ASN A 56 -10.01 24.78 -8.44
N LYS A 57 -8.98 24.72 -7.61
CA LYS A 57 -7.62 25.19 -7.90
C LYS A 57 -6.58 24.17 -7.46
N ASP A 58 -5.36 24.41 -7.90
CA ASP A 58 -4.22 23.61 -7.46
C ASP A 58 -3.66 24.18 -6.15
N LEU A 59 -3.40 23.29 -5.20
CA LEU A 59 -2.67 23.60 -3.99
C LEU A 59 -1.15 23.50 -4.28
N MET A 60 -0.40 24.56 -4.03
CA MET A 60 1.04 24.55 -4.15
C MET A 60 1.67 23.74 -3.01
N ILE A 61 2.52 22.78 -3.34
CA ILE A 61 3.30 22.02 -2.36
C ILE A 61 4.64 22.70 -2.11
N ILE A 62 4.99 22.87 -0.84
CA ILE A 62 6.23 23.51 -0.44
C ILE A 62 7.04 22.55 0.43
N ARG A 63 8.35 22.54 0.22
CA ARG A 63 9.26 21.80 1.08
C ARG A 63 9.50 22.58 2.37
N THR A 64 9.39 21.93 3.52
CA THR A 64 9.65 22.55 4.83
C THR A 64 11.02 23.23 4.90
N ALA A 65 12.05 22.62 4.30
CA ALA A 65 13.39 23.19 4.23
C ALA A 65 13.48 24.50 3.42
N ASP A 66 12.53 24.74 2.51
CA ASP A 66 12.51 25.96 1.71
C ASP A 66 11.82 27.10 2.48
N ILE A 67 10.87 26.78 3.35
CA ILE A 67 10.14 27.76 4.16
C ILE A 67 11.07 28.36 5.24
N SER A 68 11.87 27.53 5.90
CA SER A 68 12.76 27.97 6.98
C SER A 68 13.89 28.91 6.54
N LYS A 69 14.15 28.97 5.23
CA LYS A 69 15.23 29.80 4.64
C LYS A 69 14.75 31.17 4.11
N ARG A 70 13.46 31.42 4.16
CA ARG A 70 12.87 32.64 3.59
C ARG A 70 12.26 33.51 4.67
N PRO A 71 12.61 34.80 4.72
CA PRO A 71 12.06 35.75 5.71
C PRO A 71 10.57 36.06 5.49
N ASN A 72 10.05 35.90 4.26
CA ASN A 72 8.66 36.21 3.91
C ASN A 72 8.05 35.06 3.12
N ASN A 73 6.96 34.50 3.62
CA ASN A 73 6.18 33.46 2.93
C ASN A 73 5.22 34.09 1.93
N THR A 74 5.14 33.53 0.72
CA THR A 74 4.09 33.93 -0.24
C THR A 74 2.70 33.52 0.27
N PRO A 75 1.60 34.13 -0.24
CA PRO A 75 0.25 33.72 0.12
C PRO A 75 -0.03 32.22 -0.11
N GLU A 76 0.52 31.64 -1.17
CA GLU A 76 0.40 30.23 -1.48
C GLU A 76 1.15 29.36 -0.46
N GLU A 77 2.31 29.82 0.00
CA GLU A 77 3.09 29.15 1.05
C GLU A 77 2.34 29.17 2.37
N GLN A 78 1.70 30.27 2.71
CA GLN A 78 0.86 30.40 3.90
C GLN A 78 -0.37 29.47 3.81
N THR A 79 -1.01 29.43 2.65
CA THR A 79 -2.15 28.52 2.39
C THR A 79 -1.77 27.07 2.61
N TYR A 80 -0.63 26.62 2.08
CA TYR A 80 -0.15 25.27 2.28
C TYR A 80 0.21 24.97 3.73
N ALA A 81 0.83 25.91 4.43
CA ALA A 81 1.16 25.77 5.84
C ALA A 81 -0.11 25.63 6.71
N GLN A 82 -1.13 26.44 6.44
CA GLN A 82 -2.43 26.35 7.13
C GLN A 82 -3.12 25.02 6.86
N PHE A 83 -3.15 24.58 5.60
CA PHE A 83 -3.64 23.26 5.22
C PHE A 83 -2.96 22.14 6.02
N CYS A 84 -1.62 22.15 6.10
CA CYS A 84 -0.87 21.15 6.84
C CYS A 84 -1.14 21.18 8.36
N ASN A 85 -1.30 22.36 8.93
CA ASN A 85 -1.62 22.53 10.36
C ASN A 85 -3.02 21.99 10.69
N GLU A 86 -4.01 22.27 9.86
CA GLU A 86 -5.36 21.70 10.05
C GLU A 86 -5.38 20.20 9.81
N ALA A 87 -4.67 19.69 8.81
CA ALA A 87 -4.55 18.26 8.57
C ALA A 87 -3.92 17.53 9.76
N LYS A 88 -2.93 18.15 10.41
CA LYS A 88 -2.36 17.61 11.65
C LYS A 88 -3.38 17.60 12.77
N ALA A 89 -4.11 18.69 12.96
CA ALA A 89 -5.10 18.82 14.04
C ALA A 89 -6.30 17.87 13.85
N GLN A 90 -6.83 17.74 12.62
CA GLN A 90 -8.06 17.01 12.35
C GLN A 90 -7.85 15.53 12.00
N ALA A 91 -6.75 15.19 11.30
CA ALA A 91 -6.48 13.83 10.84
C ALA A 91 -5.26 13.18 11.50
N GLY A 92 -4.53 13.90 12.34
CA GLY A 92 -3.35 13.39 13.03
C GLY A 92 -2.16 13.12 12.11
N ILE A 93 -2.09 13.77 10.94
CA ILE A 93 -1.00 13.59 9.98
C ILE A 93 0.16 14.49 10.40
N GLY A 94 1.26 13.87 10.83
CA GLY A 94 2.24 14.51 11.70
C GLY A 94 3.13 15.59 11.06
N THR A 95 3.50 15.49 9.78
CA THR A 95 4.46 16.44 9.17
C THR A 95 4.13 16.76 7.72
N GLN A 96 4.54 17.95 7.26
CA GLN A 96 4.46 18.33 5.85
C GLN A 96 5.17 17.34 4.93
N ASP A 97 6.31 16.81 5.37
CA ASP A 97 7.07 15.81 4.63
C ASP A 97 6.34 14.47 4.52
N ALA A 98 5.70 14.01 5.60
CA ALA A 98 4.90 12.79 5.57
C ALA A 98 3.71 12.93 4.60
N MET A 99 3.07 14.09 4.59
CA MET A 99 1.98 14.39 3.65
C MET A 99 2.48 14.36 2.21
N ARG A 100 3.53 15.09 1.90
CA ARG A 100 4.08 15.22 0.55
C ARG A 100 4.68 13.90 0.02
N LYS A 101 5.46 13.21 0.85
CA LYS A 101 6.22 12.01 0.42
C LYS A 101 5.37 10.74 0.39
N ASN A 102 4.37 10.66 1.26
CA ASN A 102 3.59 9.44 1.45
C ASN A 102 2.13 9.64 1.04
N LEU A 103 1.39 10.48 1.76
CA LEU A 103 -0.06 10.60 1.56
C LEU A 103 -0.43 11.06 0.15
N PHE A 104 0.20 12.12 -0.38
CA PHE A 104 -0.11 12.60 -1.72
C PHE A 104 0.28 11.61 -2.83
N VAL A 105 1.29 10.78 -2.58
CA VAL A 105 1.64 9.69 -3.51
C VAL A 105 0.51 8.68 -3.57
N ASP A 106 0.00 8.28 -2.41
CA ASP A 106 -1.06 7.28 -2.33
C ASP A 106 -2.40 7.81 -2.81
N LEU A 107 -2.77 9.02 -2.42
CA LEU A 107 -4.00 9.65 -2.92
C LEU A 107 -3.99 9.81 -4.45
N HIS A 108 -2.82 10.07 -5.05
CA HIS A 108 -2.66 10.11 -6.50
C HIS A 108 -2.82 8.70 -7.12
N ARG A 109 -2.19 7.68 -6.53
CA ARG A 109 -2.36 6.29 -6.97
C ARG A 109 -3.79 5.79 -6.80
N MET A 110 -4.51 6.29 -5.79
CA MET A 110 -5.93 6.04 -5.59
C MET A 110 -6.84 6.80 -6.59
N GLY A 111 -6.26 7.67 -7.44
CA GLY A 111 -7.03 8.51 -8.34
C GLY A 111 -7.86 9.61 -7.66
N LEU A 112 -7.58 9.94 -6.39
CA LEU A 112 -8.32 10.93 -5.62
C LEU A 112 -7.79 12.35 -5.78
N ILE A 113 -6.51 12.49 -6.12
CA ILE A 113 -5.86 13.76 -6.46
C ILE A 113 -5.04 13.60 -7.73
N GLU A 114 -4.76 14.73 -8.39
CA GLU A 114 -3.77 14.82 -9.47
C GLU A 114 -2.54 15.58 -8.97
N ARG A 115 -1.38 15.27 -9.52
CA ARG A 115 -0.09 15.86 -9.14
C ARG A 115 0.58 16.44 -10.37
N TYR A 116 1.10 17.65 -10.25
CA TYR A 116 1.73 18.36 -11.38
C TYR A 116 3.14 18.85 -11.02
N ASP A 117 3.97 18.95 -12.04
CA ASP A 117 5.27 19.59 -11.94
C ASP A 117 5.16 21.14 -11.88
N LYS A 118 6.30 21.82 -11.95
CA LYS A 118 6.34 23.30 -11.95
C LYS A 118 5.67 23.94 -13.18
N ASN A 119 5.56 23.20 -14.28
CA ASN A 119 4.97 23.66 -15.55
C ASN A 119 3.49 23.25 -15.69
N LYS A 120 2.88 22.74 -14.63
CA LYS A 120 1.51 22.21 -14.62
C LYS A 120 1.31 20.97 -15.50
N VAL A 121 2.39 20.23 -15.79
CA VAL A 121 2.30 18.95 -16.48
C VAL A 121 1.98 17.85 -15.46
N PRO A 122 0.97 16.98 -15.71
CA PRO A 122 0.67 15.86 -14.83
C PRO A 122 1.88 14.95 -14.65
N THR A 123 2.13 14.52 -13.43
CA THR A 123 3.25 13.62 -13.10
C THR A 123 2.77 12.18 -13.03
N ASN A 124 3.63 11.24 -13.43
CA ASN A 124 3.33 9.83 -13.22
C ASN A 124 3.42 9.49 -11.70
N PRO A 125 2.46 8.77 -11.12
CA PRO A 125 2.46 8.38 -9.71
C PRO A 125 3.74 7.68 -9.24
N LEU A 126 4.35 6.89 -10.11
CA LEU A 126 5.55 6.10 -9.82
C LEU A 126 6.86 6.84 -10.16
N SER A 127 6.79 8.01 -10.78
CA SER A 127 7.99 8.75 -11.17
C SER A 127 8.62 9.48 -9.99
N LYS A 128 9.95 9.71 -10.08
CA LYS A 128 10.69 10.56 -9.15
C LYS A 128 10.60 12.04 -9.48
N GLN A 129 9.67 12.45 -10.33
CA GLN A 129 9.48 13.84 -10.72
C GLN A 129 9.19 14.74 -9.51
N ILE A 130 9.67 15.97 -9.57
CA ILE A 130 9.41 16.97 -8.53
C ILE A 130 7.99 17.49 -8.71
N VAL A 131 7.12 17.13 -7.79
CA VAL A 131 5.75 17.64 -7.74
C VAL A 131 5.73 19.02 -7.11
N LYS A 132 5.04 19.95 -7.75
CA LYS A 132 4.88 21.34 -7.28
C LYS A 132 3.44 21.68 -6.92
N TYR A 133 2.47 21.06 -7.58
CA TYR A 133 1.06 21.33 -7.34
C TYR A 133 0.27 20.02 -7.23
N VAL A 134 -0.85 20.09 -6.52
CA VAL A 134 -1.83 19.02 -6.39
C VAL A 134 -3.23 19.60 -6.52
N SER A 135 -4.14 18.84 -7.12
CA SER A 135 -5.57 19.20 -7.19
C SER A 135 -6.45 17.99 -6.90
N LEU A 136 -7.70 18.23 -6.52
CA LEU A 136 -8.70 17.16 -6.42
C LEU A 136 -9.10 16.69 -7.82
N THR A 137 -9.25 15.39 -7.96
CA THR A 137 -9.92 14.79 -9.13
C THR A 137 -11.43 14.77 -8.95
N ASP A 138 -12.15 14.45 -10.02
CA ASP A 138 -13.60 14.21 -9.94
C ASP A 138 -13.93 13.08 -8.96
N GLN A 139 -13.09 12.04 -8.88
CA GLN A 139 -13.28 10.95 -7.91
C GLN A 139 -13.07 11.43 -6.48
N GLY A 140 -12.06 12.26 -6.23
CA GLY A 140 -11.84 12.90 -4.93
C GLY A 140 -13.02 13.79 -4.53
N LEU A 141 -13.54 14.59 -5.47
CA LEU A 141 -14.73 15.41 -5.26
C LEU A 141 -15.99 14.57 -5.00
N LYS A 142 -16.18 13.47 -5.73
CA LYS A 142 -17.29 12.53 -5.48
C LYS A 142 -17.22 11.93 -4.08
N LEU A 143 -16.02 11.56 -3.63
CA LEU A 143 -15.84 10.98 -2.29
C LEU A 143 -16.25 11.94 -1.16
N ILE A 144 -15.85 13.21 -1.24
CA ILE A 144 -16.23 14.19 -0.20
C ILE A 144 -17.69 14.62 -0.28
N LYS A 145 -18.32 14.58 -1.45
CA LYS A 145 -19.72 14.93 -1.68
C LYS A 145 -20.69 13.77 -1.41
N ALA A 146 -20.21 12.55 -1.31
CA ALA A 146 -21.05 11.39 -1.06
C ALA A 146 -21.82 11.53 0.27
N LYS A 147 -23.14 11.32 0.22
CA LYS A 147 -24.04 11.54 1.37
C LYS A 147 -24.09 10.35 2.30
N THR A 148 -24.02 9.14 1.77
CA THR A 148 -24.12 7.91 2.56
C THR A 148 -22.74 7.32 2.86
N LEU A 149 -22.65 6.59 3.97
CA LEU A 149 -21.44 5.84 4.32
C LEU A 149 -21.11 4.80 3.24
N LEU A 150 -22.14 4.16 2.69
CA LEU A 150 -21.99 3.14 1.65
C LEU A 150 -21.36 3.72 0.37
N ASP A 151 -21.86 4.86 -0.11
CA ASP A 151 -21.29 5.53 -1.29
C ASP A 151 -19.83 5.91 -1.06
N LYS A 152 -19.51 6.46 0.12
CA LYS A 152 -18.13 6.78 0.51
C LYS A 152 -17.26 5.53 0.48
N PHE A 153 -17.76 4.44 1.05
CA PHE A 153 -17.04 3.17 1.10
C PHE A 153 -16.76 2.61 -0.30
N PHE A 154 -17.73 2.64 -1.21
CA PHE A 154 -17.52 2.18 -2.59
C PHE A 154 -16.46 3.01 -3.33
N ILE A 155 -16.54 4.34 -3.25
CA ILE A 155 -15.58 5.22 -3.93
C ILE A 155 -14.18 5.02 -3.32
N PHE A 156 -14.09 4.94 -2.00
CA PHE A 156 -12.84 4.70 -1.29
C PHE A 156 -12.23 3.34 -1.65
N SER A 157 -13.02 2.26 -1.62
CA SER A 157 -12.57 0.90 -1.95
C SER A 157 -12.06 0.80 -3.39
N LYS A 158 -12.72 1.48 -4.34
CA LYS A 158 -12.22 1.57 -5.70
C LYS A 158 -10.85 2.26 -5.77
N GLY A 159 -10.65 3.33 -5.01
CA GLY A 159 -9.34 3.98 -4.92
C GLY A 159 -8.28 3.09 -4.28
N VAL A 160 -8.63 2.36 -3.22
CA VAL A 160 -7.73 1.38 -2.59
C VAL A 160 -7.37 0.27 -3.58
N ASP A 161 -8.33 -0.25 -4.31
CA ASP A 161 -8.09 -1.28 -5.33
C ASP A 161 -7.15 -0.76 -6.43
N GLN A 162 -7.36 0.44 -6.91
CA GLN A 162 -6.45 1.10 -7.86
C GLN A 162 -5.04 1.29 -7.27
N LEU A 163 -4.92 1.74 -6.02
CA LEU A 163 -3.65 1.85 -5.28
C LEU A 163 -2.95 0.50 -5.22
N LEU A 164 -3.70 -0.55 -5.00
CA LEU A 164 -3.24 -1.93 -4.89
C LEU A 164 -3.14 -2.66 -6.25
N GLY A 165 -3.44 -2.04 -7.39
CA GLY A 165 -3.31 -2.60 -8.73
C GLY A 165 -4.34 -3.69 -9.07
N GLY A 166 -5.56 -3.59 -8.56
CA GLY A 166 -6.65 -4.51 -8.90
C GLY A 166 -6.78 -5.72 -7.98
N TYR A 167 -6.29 -5.65 -6.75
CA TYR A 167 -6.24 -6.81 -5.83
C TYR A 167 -7.52 -7.16 -5.11
N ILE A 168 -8.35 -6.18 -4.86
CA ILE A 168 -9.66 -6.45 -4.27
C ILE A 168 -10.45 -7.33 -5.24
N ASP A 169 -10.38 -7.04 -6.54
CA ASP A 169 -11.00 -7.88 -7.56
C ASP A 169 -10.40 -9.27 -7.60
N VAL A 170 -9.06 -9.40 -7.52
CA VAL A 170 -8.40 -10.72 -7.43
C VAL A 170 -8.86 -11.50 -6.22
N LEU A 171 -8.90 -10.87 -5.03
CA LEU A 171 -9.37 -11.51 -3.81
C LEU A 171 -10.84 -11.92 -3.90
N LEU A 172 -11.70 -11.05 -4.44
CA LEU A 172 -13.11 -11.34 -4.61
C LEU A 172 -13.32 -12.49 -5.59
N ASN A 173 -12.57 -12.55 -6.69
CA ASN A 173 -12.64 -13.64 -7.64
C ASN A 173 -12.21 -14.96 -7.01
N LEU A 174 -11.08 -14.96 -6.27
CA LEU A 174 -10.61 -16.15 -5.54
C LEU A 174 -11.65 -16.70 -4.54
N LEU A 175 -12.41 -15.80 -3.89
CA LEU A 175 -13.37 -16.18 -2.85
C LEU A 175 -14.77 -16.50 -3.40
N ARG A 176 -15.15 -15.93 -4.55
CA ARG A 176 -16.48 -16.11 -5.17
C ARG A 176 -16.54 -17.28 -6.14
N ASP A 177 -15.44 -17.68 -6.70
CA ASP A 177 -15.40 -18.75 -7.67
C ASP A 177 -15.71 -20.07 -7.00
N ILE A 178 -16.84 -20.67 -7.44
CA ILE A 178 -17.35 -21.93 -6.91
C ILE A 178 -16.37 -23.07 -7.19
N GLU A 179 -15.68 -23.05 -8.33
CA GLU A 179 -14.70 -24.08 -8.69
C GLU A 179 -13.47 -24.05 -7.77
N TYR A 180 -13.09 -22.85 -7.31
CA TYR A 180 -11.98 -22.71 -6.37
C TYR A 180 -12.35 -23.14 -4.94
N ASN A 181 -13.56 -22.90 -4.51
CA ASN A 181 -14.10 -23.30 -3.19
C ASN A 181 -13.17 -22.97 -2.02
N LEU A 182 -12.60 -21.73 -2.04
CA LEU A 182 -11.62 -21.35 -1.02
C LEU A 182 -12.25 -20.84 0.28
N GLU A 183 -13.51 -20.44 0.30
CA GLU A 183 -14.29 -19.89 1.43
C GLU A 183 -13.60 -18.70 2.15
N LYS A 184 -12.31 -18.83 2.41
CA LYS A 184 -11.49 -17.82 3.11
C LYS A 184 -10.04 -17.90 2.64
N ILE A 185 -9.32 -16.79 2.83
CA ILE A 185 -7.88 -16.69 2.61
C ILE A 185 -7.24 -16.16 3.90
N SER A 186 -6.29 -16.89 4.46
CA SER A 186 -5.54 -16.47 5.63
C SER A 186 -4.48 -15.41 5.25
N VAL A 187 -4.01 -14.65 6.24
CA VAL A 187 -2.92 -13.68 6.04
C VAL A 187 -1.67 -14.33 5.44
N TYR A 188 -1.31 -15.52 5.88
CA TYR A 188 -0.14 -16.24 5.35
C TYR A 188 -0.35 -16.74 3.92
N GLU A 189 -1.54 -17.24 3.58
CA GLU A 189 -1.88 -17.61 2.20
C GLU A 189 -1.83 -16.39 1.28
N PHE A 190 -2.33 -15.24 1.76
CA PHE A 190 -2.19 -13.99 1.05
C PHE A 190 -0.70 -13.64 0.84
N MET A 191 0.09 -13.64 1.89
CA MET A 191 1.52 -13.28 1.84
C MET A 191 2.31 -14.21 0.93
N PHE A 192 2.08 -15.51 1.02
CA PHE A 192 2.89 -16.49 0.29
C PHE A 192 2.48 -16.62 -1.18
N PHE A 193 1.19 -16.59 -1.48
CA PHE A 193 0.68 -16.96 -2.80
C PHE A 193 -0.07 -15.84 -3.51
N VAL A 194 -1.09 -15.26 -2.86
CA VAL A 194 -1.93 -14.24 -3.51
C VAL A 194 -1.10 -13.03 -3.92
N SER A 195 -0.17 -12.61 -3.10
CA SER A 195 0.74 -11.48 -3.40
C SER A 195 1.67 -11.74 -4.60
N ALA A 196 1.74 -12.95 -5.13
CA ALA A 196 2.52 -13.28 -6.32
C ALA A 196 1.70 -13.17 -7.62
N ILE A 197 0.37 -13.05 -7.55
CA ILE A 197 -0.45 -12.89 -8.75
C ILE A 197 -0.20 -11.52 -9.36
N GLY A 198 0.03 -11.47 -10.68
CA GLY A 198 0.18 -10.22 -11.42
C GLY A 198 1.45 -9.42 -11.11
N THR A 199 2.43 -10.02 -10.42
CA THR A 199 3.71 -9.36 -10.18
C THR A 199 4.61 -9.45 -11.42
N GLU A 200 5.42 -8.42 -11.68
CA GLU A 200 6.43 -8.42 -12.75
C GLU A 200 7.71 -9.21 -12.36
N THR A 201 7.59 -10.18 -11.45
CA THR A 201 8.72 -10.96 -10.96
C THR A 201 8.73 -12.36 -11.56
N THR A 202 9.85 -13.06 -11.41
CA THR A 202 9.97 -14.48 -11.79
C THR A 202 9.01 -15.42 -11.05
N PHE A 203 8.37 -14.93 -10.00
CA PHE A 203 7.37 -15.65 -9.20
C PHE A 203 5.93 -15.23 -9.53
N ASN A 204 5.73 -14.59 -10.68
CA ASN A 204 4.38 -14.31 -11.15
C ASN A 204 3.63 -15.60 -11.41
N ILE A 205 2.49 -15.75 -10.76
CA ILE A 205 1.59 -16.88 -10.94
C ILE A 205 0.20 -16.39 -11.38
N ASN A 206 -0.53 -17.26 -12.08
CA ASN A 206 -1.94 -17.04 -12.36
C ASN A 206 -2.81 -17.48 -11.18
N THR A 207 -4.11 -17.20 -11.26
CA THR A 207 -5.10 -17.53 -10.23
C THR A 207 -5.18 -19.02 -9.95
N ASP A 208 -5.19 -19.87 -10.99
CA ASP A 208 -5.28 -21.32 -10.85
C ASP A 208 -4.08 -21.89 -10.08
N LYS A 209 -2.88 -21.42 -10.42
CA LYS A 209 -1.67 -21.84 -9.70
C LYS A 209 -1.68 -21.38 -8.25
N CYS A 210 -2.20 -20.18 -7.99
CA CYS A 210 -2.37 -19.69 -6.62
C CYS A 210 -3.31 -20.60 -5.82
N VAL A 211 -4.43 -20.99 -6.40
CA VAL A 211 -5.40 -21.90 -5.76
C VAL A 211 -4.79 -23.28 -5.51
N GLU A 212 -4.05 -23.84 -6.48
CA GLU A 212 -3.30 -25.10 -6.30
C GLU A 212 -2.37 -25.01 -5.08
N LEU A 213 -1.55 -23.97 -5.02
CA LEU A 213 -0.59 -23.76 -3.92
C LEU A 213 -1.27 -23.56 -2.56
N ILE A 214 -2.39 -22.82 -2.51
CA ILE A 214 -3.18 -22.66 -1.29
C ILE A 214 -3.72 -24.00 -0.81
N ARG A 215 -4.27 -24.82 -1.70
CA ARG A 215 -4.80 -26.15 -1.35
C ARG A 215 -3.69 -27.05 -0.80
N GLU A 216 -2.54 -27.10 -1.45
CA GLU A 216 -1.39 -27.87 -0.96
C GLU A 216 -0.90 -27.36 0.40
N TYR A 217 -0.81 -26.04 0.58
CA TYR A 217 -0.43 -25.43 1.86
C TYR A 217 -1.43 -25.77 2.98
N ARG A 218 -2.72 -25.81 2.69
CA ARG A 218 -3.76 -26.18 3.66
C ARG A 218 -3.62 -27.61 4.15
N ASN A 219 -3.15 -28.52 3.30
CA ASN A 219 -2.92 -29.93 3.64
C ASN A 219 -1.66 -30.16 4.49
N LEU A 220 -0.79 -29.16 4.64
CA LEU A 220 0.37 -29.24 5.52
C LEU A 220 -0.04 -29.34 6.99
N SER A 221 0.76 -30.07 7.77
CA SER A 221 0.64 -30.10 9.22
C SER A 221 0.90 -28.74 9.84
N SER A 222 0.40 -28.53 11.05
CA SER A 222 0.65 -27.29 11.81
C SER A 222 2.15 -27.04 12.04
N ILE A 223 2.94 -28.11 12.19
CA ILE A 223 4.39 -28.05 12.37
C ILE A 223 5.06 -27.51 11.10
N GLN A 224 4.71 -28.06 9.94
CA GLN A 224 5.25 -27.62 8.64
C GLN A 224 4.88 -26.17 8.35
N LYS A 225 3.63 -25.75 8.59
CA LYS A 225 3.18 -24.37 8.44
C LYS A 225 3.98 -23.42 9.35
N LYS A 226 4.17 -23.82 10.62
CA LYS A 226 4.96 -23.03 11.56
C LYS A 226 6.41 -22.90 11.13
N SER A 227 7.01 -24.00 10.65
CA SER A 227 8.37 -23.99 10.13
C SER A 227 8.54 -23.02 8.96
N ALA A 228 7.66 -23.04 7.96
CA ALA A 228 7.68 -22.10 6.84
C ALA A 228 7.60 -20.63 7.30
N ILE A 229 6.74 -20.34 8.29
CA ILE A 229 6.60 -19.00 8.86
C ILE A 229 7.88 -18.56 9.59
N GLU A 230 8.48 -19.45 10.39
CA GLU A 230 9.72 -19.12 11.12
C GLU A 230 10.91 -18.96 10.18
N GLN A 231 10.97 -19.73 9.09
CA GLN A 231 11.98 -19.52 8.04
C GLN A 231 11.83 -18.14 7.40
N LEU A 232 10.62 -17.75 7.02
CA LEU A 232 10.35 -16.41 6.50
C LEU A 232 10.81 -15.33 7.49
N LYS A 233 10.41 -15.45 8.76
CA LYS A 233 10.82 -14.52 9.81
C LYS A 233 12.34 -14.46 9.99
N SER A 234 13.02 -15.60 9.94
CA SER A 234 14.47 -15.66 10.10
C SER A 234 15.22 -14.98 8.96
N LYS A 235 14.71 -15.09 7.75
CA LYS A 235 15.31 -14.48 6.55
C LYS A 235 14.96 -12.99 6.41
N LEU A 236 13.84 -12.56 6.94
CA LEU A 236 13.50 -11.13 7.02
C LEU A 236 14.38 -10.38 8.04
N LYS A 237 14.84 -11.07 9.10
CA LYS A 237 15.66 -10.47 10.18
C LYS A 237 17.07 -10.04 9.76
N PRO A 238 17.86 -10.82 9.01
CA PRO A 238 19.28 -10.53 8.82
C PRO A 238 19.56 -9.51 7.71
N LYS A 239 18.69 -9.38 6.73
CA LYS A 239 18.93 -8.55 5.56
C LYS A 239 18.52 -7.11 5.73
N ASN A 240 19.05 -6.46 6.75
CA ASN A 240 19.18 -5.01 6.73
C ASN A 240 17.91 -4.20 6.54
N TYR A 241 16.80 -4.72 6.93
CA TYR A 241 15.83 -3.82 7.45
C TYR A 241 16.29 -3.36 8.84
N LEU A 242 17.62 -3.18 8.90
CA LEU A 242 18.33 -2.29 9.80
C LEU A 242 18.21 -2.61 11.27
N GLY A 243 18.10 -3.86 11.68
CA GLY A 243 18.32 -4.22 13.09
C GLY A 243 17.61 -3.32 14.10
N THR A 244 16.53 -2.69 13.70
CA THR A 244 15.80 -1.69 14.47
C THR A 244 14.39 -2.17 14.73
N LYS A 245 13.69 -1.49 15.61
CA LYS A 245 12.28 -1.71 15.98
C LYS A 245 11.30 -1.84 14.79
N THR A 246 11.79 -1.61 13.58
CA THR A 246 11.06 -1.71 12.32
C THR A 246 10.84 -3.13 11.82
N ASP A 247 11.72 -4.09 12.16
CA ASP A 247 11.66 -5.45 11.59
C ASP A 247 10.36 -6.18 11.93
N LYS A 248 9.90 -6.09 13.19
CA LYS A 248 8.61 -6.66 13.58
C LYS A 248 7.43 -5.95 12.91
N ARG A 249 7.54 -4.64 12.74
CA ARG A 249 6.50 -3.83 12.12
C ARG A 249 6.39 -4.12 10.63
N ASP A 250 7.50 -4.28 9.95
CA ASP A 250 7.53 -4.51 8.51
C ASP A 250 7.01 -5.90 8.15
N PHE A 251 7.27 -6.91 8.99
CA PHE A 251 6.65 -8.22 8.83
C PHE A 251 5.12 -8.19 8.96
N HIS A 252 4.59 -7.38 9.86
CA HIS A 252 3.13 -7.23 10.05
C HIS A 252 2.47 -6.25 9.08
N ASN A 253 3.25 -5.44 8.38
CA ASN A 253 2.76 -4.51 7.36
C ASN A 253 2.84 -5.09 5.94
N TRP A 254 3.22 -6.32 5.84
CA TRP A 254 3.32 -7.10 4.63
C TRP A 254 1.99 -7.79 4.37
#